data_24615e31e0acd5b0e70830791fb489dd
#
_entry.id   24615e31e0acd5b0e70830791fb489dd
#
_cell.length_a   1.000
_cell.length_b   1.000
_cell.length_c   1.000
_cell.angle_alpha   90.00
_cell.angle_beta   90.00
_cell.angle_gamma   90.00
#
_symmetry.space_group_name_H-M   'P 1'
#
loop_
_entity.id
_entity.type
_entity.pdbx_description
1 polymer ?
#
loop_
_entity_poly.entity_id
_entity_poly.type
_entity_poly.pdbx_seq_one_letter_code
_entity_poly.pdbx_strand_id
1 'polypeptide(L)'
;MFINKNFLVEESYINVRLDRWFKKIVSDVPQSLIEKFLRTGNIKVNKKKKKSSYKVQIGDQINITNLYLDPTKHKKKKYVYKVSKKDLIKTSSIFIENNENFVVINKPSGIPVQSGTKSKKNIIDILKETKEFDGFSPYTVHRIDKETTGVLIVAKNRKYAQLFTTLFRIRKINKTYLCIVTGEMDLSKGTLRDKLFHYEGKKKIITEAVANYQVLDSKNNCSLLKINPITGRKHQIRKQLLMRGNPIIGDSKYNMNKTFQSEKNLLMLHAHKINFSIEN
;
A
#
# COMPACT_ATOMS: atom_id res chain seq x y z
N MET A 1 6.99 25.43 -21.46
CA MET A 1 7.76 26.19 -20.47
C MET A 1 9.15 25.59 -20.34
N PHE A 2 10.18 26.38 -20.65
CA PHE A 2 11.58 25.97 -20.42
C PHE A 2 11.98 26.36 -18.98
N ILE A 3 12.60 25.41 -18.26
CA ILE A 3 13.11 25.66 -16.91
C ILE A 3 14.62 25.43 -16.93
N ASN A 4 15.35 26.50 -16.57
CA ASN A 4 16.79 26.47 -16.35
C ASN A 4 17.03 27.30 -15.06
N LYS A 5 16.98 26.63 -13.89
CA LYS A 5 16.96 27.31 -12.60
C LYS A 5 17.58 26.44 -11.49
N ASN A 6 18.22 27.11 -10.55
CA ASN A 6 18.72 26.50 -9.32
C ASN A 6 17.76 26.84 -8.17
N PHE A 7 17.52 25.84 -7.32
CA PHE A 7 16.67 25.97 -6.13
C PHE A 7 17.48 25.57 -4.91
N LEU A 8 17.39 26.36 -3.87
CA LEU A 8 17.92 26.01 -2.55
C LEU A 8 16.80 25.32 -1.76
N VAL A 9 17.11 24.22 -1.08
CA VAL A 9 16.14 23.50 -0.26
C VAL A 9 15.99 24.20 1.08
N GLU A 10 14.77 24.64 1.37
CA GLU A 10 14.39 25.28 2.61
C GLU A 10 14.12 24.24 3.71
N GLU A 11 14.15 24.68 4.97
CA GLU A 11 13.91 23.85 6.16
C GLU A 11 12.59 23.07 6.11
N SER A 12 11.54 23.69 5.61
CA SER A 12 10.19 23.07 5.45
C SER A 12 10.15 21.80 4.60
N TYR A 13 11.23 21.54 3.83
CA TYR A 13 11.33 20.38 2.93
C TYR A 13 12.37 19.33 3.37
N ILE A 14 12.98 19.47 4.53
CA ILE A 14 13.93 18.47 5.04
C ILE A 14 13.32 17.05 5.01
N ASN A 15 14.12 16.08 4.57
CA ASN A 15 13.75 14.67 4.46
C ASN A 15 12.56 14.37 3.52
N VAL A 16 12.09 15.35 2.73
CA VAL A 16 11.14 15.10 1.65
C VAL A 16 11.87 14.40 0.50
N ARG A 17 11.24 13.43 -0.14
CA ARG A 17 11.81 12.78 -1.33
C ARG A 17 11.93 13.79 -2.47
N LEU A 18 13.01 13.71 -3.24
CA LEU A 18 13.30 14.60 -4.37
C LEU A 18 12.16 14.65 -5.41
N ASP A 19 11.53 13.50 -5.71
CA ASP A 19 10.39 13.46 -6.62
C ASP A 19 9.16 14.22 -6.08
N ARG A 20 8.90 14.15 -4.78
CA ARG A 20 7.80 14.88 -4.13
C ARG A 20 8.11 16.36 -4.01
N TRP A 21 9.36 16.70 -3.68
CA TRP A 21 9.84 18.07 -3.66
C TRP A 21 9.64 18.72 -5.03
N PHE A 22 10.10 18.05 -6.11
CA PHE A 22 9.95 18.54 -7.48
C PHE A 22 8.48 18.80 -7.85
N LYS A 23 7.58 17.87 -7.51
CA LYS A 23 6.15 18.02 -7.79
C LYS A 23 5.54 19.23 -7.08
N LYS A 24 6.00 19.53 -5.88
CA LYS A 24 5.44 20.61 -5.07
C LYS A 24 5.99 21.99 -5.48
N ILE A 25 7.29 22.06 -5.76
CA ILE A 25 7.99 23.33 -5.97
C ILE A 25 8.07 23.69 -7.46
N VAL A 26 8.26 22.70 -8.32
CA VAL A 26 8.52 22.97 -9.76
C VAL A 26 7.28 22.72 -10.59
N SER A 27 6.78 21.49 -10.63
CA SER A 27 5.57 21.14 -11.40
C SER A 27 5.04 19.75 -11.05
N ASP A 28 3.71 19.61 -10.94
CA ASP A 28 3.04 18.31 -10.72
C ASP A 28 2.93 17.51 -12.02
N VAL A 29 4.04 16.91 -12.42
CA VAL A 29 4.14 16.07 -13.62
C VAL A 29 4.15 14.56 -13.25
N PRO A 30 3.88 13.66 -14.23
CA PRO A 30 3.94 12.22 -14.00
C PRO A 30 5.28 11.76 -13.44
N GLN A 31 5.26 10.77 -12.53
CA GLN A 31 6.46 10.21 -11.91
C GLN A 31 7.49 9.72 -12.95
N SER A 32 7.00 9.08 -14.03
CA SER A 32 7.85 8.58 -15.10
C SER A 32 8.66 9.69 -15.80
N LEU A 33 8.10 10.90 -15.86
CA LEU A 33 8.79 12.05 -16.45
C LEU A 33 9.88 12.57 -15.50
N ILE A 34 9.61 12.64 -14.19
CA ILE A 34 10.63 13.01 -13.19
C ILE A 34 11.79 12.00 -13.22
N GLU A 35 11.48 10.70 -13.25
CA GLU A 35 12.50 9.64 -13.38
C GLU A 35 13.34 9.79 -14.65
N LYS A 36 12.71 10.16 -15.77
CA LYS A 36 13.43 10.47 -17.02
C LYS A 36 14.39 11.64 -16.80
N PHE A 37 13.95 12.75 -16.23
CA PHE A 37 14.79 13.94 -16.01
C PHE A 37 15.96 13.69 -15.06
N LEU A 38 15.73 12.90 -14.01
CA LEU A 38 16.81 12.50 -13.09
C LEU A 38 17.83 11.60 -13.80
N ARG A 39 17.38 10.65 -14.61
CA ARG A 39 18.24 9.74 -15.38
C ARG A 39 19.06 10.48 -16.43
N THR A 40 18.43 11.39 -17.19
CA THR A 40 19.11 12.20 -18.21
C THR A 40 20.04 13.26 -17.61
N GLY A 41 19.87 13.59 -16.32
CA GLY A 41 20.69 14.59 -15.63
C GLY A 41 20.18 16.02 -15.80
N ASN A 42 18.96 16.20 -16.29
CA ASN A 42 18.27 17.50 -16.29
C ASN A 42 17.93 17.99 -14.88
N ILE A 43 17.85 17.08 -13.90
CA ILE A 43 17.72 17.37 -12.48
C ILE A 43 18.92 16.77 -11.75
N LYS A 44 19.67 17.61 -11.04
CA LYS A 44 20.80 17.22 -10.20
C LYS A 44 20.66 17.83 -8.80
N VAL A 45 21.25 17.22 -7.79
CA VAL A 45 21.38 17.77 -6.44
C VAL A 45 22.87 17.97 -6.16
N ASN A 46 23.28 19.17 -5.83
CA ASN A 46 24.68 19.55 -5.62
C ASN A 46 25.55 19.10 -6.81
N LYS A 47 25.07 19.38 -8.04
CA LYS A 47 25.70 19.01 -9.33
C LYS A 47 25.81 17.50 -9.59
N LYS A 48 25.31 16.61 -8.68
CA LYS A 48 25.37 15.14 -8.80
C LYS A 48 24.00 14.54 -9.13
N LYS A 49 23.96 13.49 -9.94
CA LYS A 49 22.74 12.71 -10.19
C LYS A 49 22.30 11.98 -8.93
N LYS A 50 21.03 12.07 -8.58
CA LYS A 50 20.41 11.37 -7.43
C LYS A 50 19.21 10.57 -7.89
N LYS A 51 18.84 9.54 -7.11
CA LYS A 51 17.57 8.79 -7.33
C LYS A 51 16.37 9.64 -6.90
N SER A 52 15.21 9.39 -7.46
CA SER A 52 13.94 10.03 -7.08
C SER A 52 13.61 9.90 -5.58
N SER A 53 14.07 8.80 -4.97
CA SER A 53 13.91 8.51 -3.54
C SER A 53 14.88 9.26 -2.63
N TYR A 54 15.84 10.00 -3.17
CA TYR A 54 16.76 10.83 -2.38
C TYR A 54 15.95 11.77 -1.48
N LYS A 55 16.31 11.83 -0.20
CA LYS A 55 15.72 12.73 0.77
C LYS A 55 16.53 14.03 0.79
N VAL A 56 15.90 15.10 0.32
CA VAL A 56 16.55 16.41 0.28
C VAL A 56 16.88 16.90 1.67
N GLN A 57 18.03 17.56 1.81
CA GLN A 57 18.54 18.13 3.05
C GLN A 57 18.51 19.65 2.96
N ILE A 58 18.57 20.32 4.12
CA ILE A 58 18.70 21.77 4.17
C ILE A 58 20.01 22.17 3.46
N GLY A 59 19.96 23.25 2.67
CA GLY A 59 21.11 23.70 1.91
C GLY A 59 21.43 22.89 0.64
N ASP A 60 20.70 21.82 0.33
CA ASP A 60 20.84 21.15 -0.95
C ASP A 60 20.50 22.10 -2.09
N GLN A 61 21.38 22.19 -3.08
CA GLN A 61 21.15 22.96 -4.30
C GLN A 61 20.64 22.05 -5.40
N ILE A 62 19.36 22.23 -5.78
CA ILE A 62 18.73 21.45 -6.86
C ILE A 62 18.87 22.21 -8.17
N ASN A 63 19.72 21.69 -9.05
CA ASN A 63 20.01 22.27 -10.35
C ASN A 63 19.07 21.64 -11.41
N ILE A 64 18.30 22.46 -12.09
CA ILE A 64 17.44 22.06 -13.20
C ILE A 64 17.95 22.72 -14.47
N THR A 65 18.30 21.92 -15.48
CA THR A 65 18.86 22.41 -16.74
C THR A 65 18.13 21.81 -17.93
N ASN A 66 17.86 22.65 -18.94
CA ASN A 66 17.24 22.25 -20.23
C ASN A 66 15.97 21.40 -20.05
N LEU A 67 15.12 21.76 -19.10
CA LEU A 67 13.92 21.03 -18.82
C LEU A 67 12.74 21.69 -19.54
N TYR A 68 12.19 21.01 -20.55
CA TYR A 68 10.98 21.45 -21.25
C TYR A 68 9.75 20.75 -20.65
N LEU A 69 8.84 21.55 -20.07
CA LEU A 69 7.53 21.09 -19.59
C LEU A 69 6.46 21.66 -20.52
N ASP A 70 5.71 20.75 -21.15
CA ASP A 70 4.51 21.11 -21.88
C ASP A 70 3.32 21.18 -20.90
N PRO A 71 2.81 22.38 -20.57
CA PRO A 71 1.74 22.53 -19.60
C PRO A 71 0.41 21.91 -20.08
N THR A 72 0.26 21.69 -21.40
CA THR A 72 -0.97 21.13 -21.97
C THR A 72 -1.00 19.61 -21.92
N LYS A 73 0.16 18.94 -22.04
CA LYS A 73 0.25 17.47 -22.08
C LYS A 73 0.14 16.79 -20.72
N HIS A 74 0.27 17.52 -19.62
CA HIS A 74 0.39 16.92 -18.28
C HIS A 74 -0.75 17.21 -17.31
N LYS A 75 -1.73 18.03 -17.71
CA LYS A 75 -2.98 18.18 -16.96
C LYS A 75 -3.81 16.90 -17.09
N LYS A 76 -3.40 15.79 -16.46
CA LYS A 76 -4.36 14.73 -16.16
C LYS A 76 -5.41 15.35 -15.25
N LYS A 77 -6.66 15.44 -15.73
CA LYS A 77 -7.81 15.73 -14.85
C LYS A 77 -7.69 14.77 -13.68
N LYS A 78 -7.35 15.28 -12.49
CA LYS A 78 -7.43 14.49 -11.24
C LYS A 78 -8.90 14.11 -11.11
N TYR A 79 -9.21 12.87 -11.45
CA TYR A 79 -10.54 12.37 -11.20
C TYR A 79 -10.66 12.16 -9.69
N VAL A 80 -11.39 13.05 -9.04
CA VAL A 80 -11.74 12.91 -7.64
C VAL A 80 -13.01 12.06 -7.59
N TYR A 81 -12.95 10.92 -6.90
CA TYR A 81 -14.14 10.12 -6.67
C TYR A 81 -15.11 10.92 -5.78
N LYS A 82 -16.33 11.16 -6.28
CA LYS A 82 -17.37 11.76 -5.44
C LYS A 82 -17.97 10.65 -4.57
N VAL A 83 -17.76 10.77 -3.27
CA VAL A 83 -18.28 9.82 -2.27
C VAL A 83 -19.81 9.97 -2.21
N SER A 84 -20.52 8.86 -2.30
CA SER A 84 -21.98 8.83 -2.22
C SER A 84 -22.46 8.67 -0.78
N LYS A 85 -23.70 9.11 -0.48
CA LYS A 85 -24.35 8.84 0.83
C LYS A 85 -24.35 7.36 1.19
N LYS A 86 -24.54 6.47 0.19
CA LYS A 86 -24.48 5.01 0.36
C LYS A 86 -23.11 4.51 0.80
N ASP A 87 -22.02 5.14 0.33
CA ASP A 87 -20.66 4.81 0.76
C ASP A 87 -20.47 5.18 2.23
N LEU A 88 -20.91 6.37 2.65
CA LEU A 88 -20.79 6.85 4.02
C LEU A 88 -21.57 5.96 5.00
N ILE A 89 -22.82 5.60 4.66
CA ILE A 89 -23.65 4.70 5.49
C ILE A 89 -22.97 3.35 5.66
N LYS A 90 -22.43 2.76 4.58
CA LYS A 90 -21.70 1.48 4.65
C LYS A 90 -20.40 1.57 5.43
N THR A 91 -19.82 2.77 5.56
CA THR A 91 -18.55 2.98 6.21
C THR A 91 -18.71 3.32 7.70
N SER A 92 -19.90 3.76 8.14
CA SER A 92 -20.14 4.13 9.54
C SER A 92 -19.91 2.98 10.55
N SER A 93 -20.11 1.72 10.13
CA SER A 93 -19.98 0.53 10.98
C SER A 93 -18.61 -0.15 10.93
N ILE A 94 -17.65 0.37 10.17
CA ILE A 94 -16.35 -0.31 10.02
C ILE A 94 -15.30 0.13 11.05
N PHE A 95 -15.53 1.22 11.80
CA PHE A 95 -14.55 1.72 12.76
C PHE A 95 -14.48 0.79 13.99
N ILE A 96 -13.27 0.30 14.28
CA ILE A 96 -12.96 -0.54 15.46
C ILE A 96 -12.42 0.34 16.57
N GLU A 97 -11.53 1.29 16.21
CA GLU A 97 -10.88 2.21 17.14
C GLU A 97 -10.78 3.59 16.48
N ASN A 98 -10.97 4.62 17.27
CA ASN A 98 -10.87 6.01 16.83
C ASN A 98 -10.30 6.90 17.93
N ASN A 99 -9.14 7.49 17.70
CA ASN A 99 -8.54 8.48 18.58
C ASN A 99 -7.99 9.68 17.79
N GLU A 100 -7.36 10.63 18.46
CA GLU A 100 -6.81 11.86 17.84
C GLU A 100 -5.74 11.59 16.78
N ASN A 101 -5.07 10.45 16.84
CA ASN A 101 -3.86 10.17 16.07
C ASN A 101 -4.09 9.21 14.91
N PHE A 102 -5.01 8.26 15.07
CA PHE A 102 -5.30 7.26 14.05
C PHE A 102 -6.69 6.64 14.24
N VAL A 103 -7.14 5.96 13.22
CA VAL A 103 -8.28 5.05 13.27
C VAL A 103 -7.84 3.63 12.92
N VAL A 104 -8.53 2.65 13.47
CA VAL A 104 -8.48 1.25 13.06
C VAL A 104 -9.83 0.89 12.49
N ILE A 105 -9.85 0.33 11.29
CA ILE A 105 -11.08 -0.05 10.61
C ILE A 105 -11.09 -1.53 10.22
N ASN A 106 -12.27 -2.12 10.16
CA ASN A 106 -12.52 -3.40 9.50
C ASN A 106 -12.82 -3.13 8.01
N LYS A 107 -11.77 -3.15 7.17
CA LYS A 107 -11.93 -2.85 5.74
C LYS A 107 -12.83 -3.88 5.06
N PRO A 108 -13.89 -3.48 4.37
CA PRO A 108 -14.73 -4.41 3.60
C PRO A 108 -14.01 -4.93 2.36
N SER A 109 -14.48 -6.06 1.82
CA SER A 109 -14.05 -6.60 0.53
C SER A 109 -14.43 -5.66 -0.63
N GLY A 110 -13.71 -5.75 -1.73
CA GLY A 110 -14.03 -5.04 -2.99
C GLY A 110 -13.56 -3.59 -3.07
N ILE A 111 -13.03 -2.99 -1.99
CA ILE A 111 -12.54 -1.61 -1.97
C ILE A 111 -11.02 -1.61 -1.78
N PRO A 112 -10.22 -1.06 -2.71
CA PRO A 112 -8.79 -0.93 -2.53
C PRO A 112 -8.46 0.15 -1.48
N VAL A 113 -7.29 0.03 -0.85
CA VAL A 113 -6.84 1.03 0.14
C VAL A 113 -6.57 2.36 -0.52
N GLN A 114 -5.88 2.38 -1.64
CA GLN A 114 -5.53 3.58 -2.40
C GLN A 114 -5.94 3.44 -3.86
N SER A 115 -6.14 4.57 -4.53
CA SER A 115 -6.38 4.61 -5.98
C SER A 115 -5.22 3.96 -6.75
N GLY A 116 -5.57 3.24 -7.79
CA GLY A 116 -4.64 2.66 -8.77
C GLY A 116 -5.07 3.00 -10.18
N THR A 117 -4.32 2.53 -11.17
CA THR A 117 -4.60 2.79 -12.59
C THR A 117 -5.99 2.32 -13.03
N LYS A 118 -6.56 1.32 -12.36
CA LYS A 118 -7.85 0.70 -12.70
C LYS A 118 -8.98 0.95 -11.70
N SER A 119 -8.72 1.65 -10.59
CA SER A 119 -9.75 1.92 -9.57
C SER A 119 -9.71 3.38 -9.14
N LYS A 120 -10.83 4.05 -9.33
CA LYS A 120 -11.03 5.45 -8.95
C LYS A 120 -11.54 5.57 -7.52
N LYS A 121 -12.38 4.62 -7.06
CA LYS A 121 -12.90 4.53 -5.68
C LYS A 121 -11.90 3.79 -4.80
N ASN A 122 -11.60 4.33 -3.61
CA ASN A 122 -10.76 3.70 -2.61
C ASN A 122 -11.22 4.09 -1.20
N ILE A 123 -10.76 3.34 -0.19
CA ILE A 123 -11.23 3.56 1.18
C ILE A 123 -10.73 4.89 1.76
N ILE A 124 -9.53 5.35 1.39
CA ILE A 124 -8.96 6.60 1.88
C ILE A 124 -9.80 7.80 1.44
N ASP A 125 -10.26 7.83 0.17
CA ASP A 125 -11.12 8.90 -0.33
C ASP A 125 -12.49 8.89 0.39
N ILE A 126 -13.01 7.72 0.75
CA ILE A 126 -14.26 7.59 1.50
C ILE A 126 -14.07 8.08 2.95
N LEU A 127 -13.01 7.61 3.62
CA LEU A 127 -12.72 8.00 5.01
C LEU A 127 -12.54 9.51 5.18
N LYS A 128 -11.99 10.19 4.17
CA LYS A 128 -11.81 11.64 4.20
C LYS A 128 -13.12 12.41 4.39
N GLU A 129 -14.23 11.85 3.93
CA GLU A 129 -15.56 12.47 3.99
C GLU A 129 -16.39 11.99 5.20
N THR A 130 -15.79 11.21 6.12
CA THR A 130 -16.44 10.76 7.35
C THR A 130 -16.16 11.70 8.51
N LYS A 131 -17.07 11.72 9.51
CA LYS A 131 -16.94 12.56 10.72
C LYS A 131 -15.67 12.26 11.54
N GLU A 132 -15.16 11.03 11.47
CA GLU A 132 -13.93 10.61 12.17
C GLU A 132 -12.68 11.28 11.60
N PHE A 133 -12.77 11.84 10.40
CA PHE A 133 -11.72 12.61 9.73
C PHE A 133 -12.06 14.08 9.55
N ASP A 134 -13.10 14.58 10.22
CA ASP A 134 -13.40 16.02 10.20
C ASP A 134 -12.20 16.82 10.75
N GLY A 135 -11.71 17.79 9.97
CA GLY A 135 -10.48 18.53 10.28
C GLY A 135 -9.16 17.76 10.05
N PHE A 136 -9.19 16.49 9.63
CA PHE A 136 -8.00 15.65 9.44
C PHE A 136 -7.86 15.16 8.00
N SER A 137 -6.62 14.83 7.62
CA SER A 137 -6.34 14.14 6.37
C SER A 137 -5.96 12.67 6.64
N PRO A 138 -6.59 11.70 5.97
CA PRO A 138 -6.24 10.29 6.14
C PRO A 138 -4.90 9.96 5.48
N TYR A 139 -3.98 9.37 6.25
CA TYR A 139 -2.67 8.92 5.80
C TYR A 139 -2.61 7.40 5.78
N THR A 140 -2.35 6.82 4.62
CA THR A 140 -2.12 5.39 4.48
C THR A 140 -0.76 5.01 5.04
N VAL A 141 -0.72 4.09 5.99
CA VAL A 141 0.51 3.59 6.64
C VAL A 141 0.88 2.17 6.20
N HIS A 142 -0.12 1.39 5.81
CA HIS A 142 0.03 0.07 5.19
C HIS A 142 -1.13 -0.23 4.25
N ARG A 143 -1.10 -1.38 3.60
CA ARG A 143 -2.18 -1.80 2.70
C ARG A 143 -2.45 -3.29 2.80
N ILE A 144 -3.71 -3.65 2.58
CA ILE A 144 -4.18 -5.01 2.29
C ILE A 144 -4.81 -5.01 0.89
N ASP A 145 -4.98 -6.18 0.29
CA ASP A 145 -5.50 -6.29 -1.07
C ASP A 145 -6.96 -5.81 -1.16
N LYS A 146 -7.42 -5.50 -2.36
CA LYS A 146 -8.78 -5.01 -2.62
C LYS A 146 -9.85 -5.96 -2.07
N GLU A 147 -9.69 -7.25 -2.31
CA GLU A 147 -10.61 -8.31 -1.91
C GLU A 147 -10.42 -8.77 -0.45
N THR A 148 -9.24 -8.54 0.14
CA THR A 148 -8.95 -8.89 1.54
C THR A 148 -9.75 -7.98 2.48
N THR A 149 -10.39 -8.59 3.47
CA THR A 149 -11.12 -7.90 4.54
C THR A 149 -10.27 -7.74 5.80
N GLY A 150 -10.73 -6.93 6.75
CA GLY A 150 -10.19 -6.88 8.10
C GLY A 150 -9.37 -5.64 8.43
N VAL A 151 -8.54 -5.76 9.46
CA VAL A 151 -7.89 -4.66 10.16
C VAL A 151 -6.99 -3.83 9.24
N LEU A 152 -7.27 -2.53 9.19
CA LEU A 152 -6.48 -1.51 8.49
C LEU A 152 -6.30 -0.30 9.41
N ILE A 153 -5.04 0.13 9.61
CA ILE A 153 -4.70 1.35 10.35
C ILE A 153 -4.58 2.52 9.35
N VAL A 154 -5.21 3.64 9.68
CA VAL A 154 -5.10 4.89 8.93
C VAL A 154 -4.77 6.01 9.90
N ALA A 155 -3.64 6.69 9.70
CA ALA A 155 -3.24 7.79 10.57
C ALA A 155 -3.98 9.08 10.21
N LYS A 156 -4.27 9.91 11.22
CA LYS A 156 -4.92 11.22 11.08
C LYS A 156 -3.94 12.37 10.91
N ASN A 157 -2.69 12.18 11.32
CA ASN A 157 -1.66 13.20 11.24
C ASN A 157 -0.33 12.64 10.72
N ARG A 158 0.57 13.53 10.32
CA ARG A 158 1.84 13.18 9.71
C ARG A 158 2.80 12.49 10.70
N LYS A 159 2.78 12.86 11.96
CA LYS A 159 3.62 12.27 13.03
C LYS A 159 3.35 10.77 13.13
N TYR A 160 2.10 10.38 13.29
CA TYR A 160 1.69 8.98 13.38
C TYR A 160 1.79 8.23 12.05
N ALA A 161 1.60 8.91 10.92
CA ALA A 161 1.86 8.31 9.61
C ALA A 161 3.34 7.91 9.44
N GLN A 162 4.27 8.74 9.89
CA GLN A 162 5.71 8.43 9.89
C GLN A 162 6.05 7.32 10.87
N LEU A 163 5.50 7.38 12.09
CA LEU A 163 5.68 6.38 13.13
C LEU A 163 5.26 4.98 12.64
N PHE A 164 4.00 4.82 12.22
CA PHE A 164 3.51 3.54 11.72
C PHE A 164 4.26 3.05 10.48
N THR A 165 4.55 3.94 9.52
CA THR A 165 5.34 3.56 8.34
C THR A 165 6.72 3.05 8.74
N THR A 166 7.34 3.63 9.77
CA THR A 166 8.62 3.17 10.31
C THR A 166 8.47 1.82 10.98
N LEU A 167 7.48 1.64 11.86
CA LEU A 167 7.21 0.36 12.55
C LEU A 167 6.96 -0.79 11.54
N PHE A 168 6.19 -0.54 10.47
CA PHE A 168 6.01 -1.52 9.40
C PHE A 168 7.31 -1.83 8.67
N ARG A 169 8.13 -0.83 8.37
CA ARG A 169 9.42 -0.99 7.67
C ARG A 169 10.43 -1.80 8.46
N ILE A 170 10.54 -1.56 9.78
CA ILE A 170 11.44 -2.28 10.67
C ILE A 170 10.83 -3.57 11.24
N ARG A 171 9.62 -3.94 10.80
CA ARG A 171 8.90 -5.16 11.17
C ARG A 171 8.56 -5.27 12.67
N LYS A 172 8.35 -4.15 13.34
CA LYS A 172 7.87 -4.09 14.73
C LYS A 172 6.35 -4.22 14.86
N ILE A 173 5.64 -4.41 13.74
CA ILE A 173 4.20 -4.68 13.71
C ILE A 173 3.98 -6.13 13.33
N ASN A 174 3.37 -6.88 14.26
CA ASN A 174 2.96 -8.26 14.03
C ASN A 174 1.55 -8.30 13.44
N LYS A 175 1.37 -9.07 12.39
CA LYS A 175 0.11 -9.22 11.66
C LYS A 175 -0.34 -10.67 11.74
N THR A 176 -1.61 -10.88 12.01
CA THR A 176 -2.25 -12.20 11.94
C THR A 176 -3.38 -12.15 10.93
N TYR A 177 -3.38 -13.11 10.03
CA TYR A 177 -4.46 -13.32 9.06
C TYR A 177 -5.13 -14.66 9.34
N LEU A 178 -6.42 -14.74 9.03
CA LEU A 178 -7.16 -15.98 8.92
C LEU A 178 -7.50 -16.21 7.45
N CYS A 179 -7.40 -17.44 6.99
CA CYS A 179 -7.86 -17.80 5.65
C CYS A 179 -8.37 -19.24 5.61
N ILE A 180 -9.27 -19.50 4.67
CA ILE A 180 -9.73 -20.86 4.36
C ILE A 180 -9.14 -21.25 3.01
N VAL A 181 -8.46 -22.39 2.98
CA VAL A 181 -7.82 -22.93 1.78
C VAL A 181 -8.48 -24.23 1.35
N THR A 182 -8.33 -24.59 0.08
CA THR A 182 -8.71 -25.89 -0.46
C THR A 182 -7.68 -26.93 -0.06
N GLY A 183 -8.14 -28.12 0.32
CA GLY A 183 -7.28 -29.24 0.71
C GLY A 183 -6.78 -29.14 2.16
N GLU A 184 -6.08 -30.17 2.55
CA GLU A 184 -5.41 -30.25 3.85
C GLU A 184 -3.95 -29.85 3.71
N MET A 185 -3.38 -29.26 4.75
CA MET A 185 -1.97 -28.92 4.79
C MET A 185 -1.18 -30.12 5.31
N ASP A 186 -0.01 -30.41 4.73
CA ASP A 186 0.85 -31.52 5.11
C ASP A 186 1.26 -31.50 6.60
N LEU A 187 1.42 -30.31 7.16
CA LEU A 187 1.82 -30.12 8.56
C LEU A 187 0.85 -29.18 9.27
N SER A 188 0.57 -29.44 10.54
CA SER A 188 -0.29 -28.60 11.39
C SER A 188 0.27 -27.19 11.63
N LYS A 189 1.57 -26.98 11.48
CA LYS A 189 2.26 -25.68 11.53
C LYS A 189 3.53 -25.71 10.69
N GLY A 190 3.93 -24.55 10.18
CA GLY A 190 5.15 -24.46 9.38
C GLY A 190 5.50 -23.04 8.94
N THR A 191 6.55 -22.95 8.15
CA THR A 191 7.02 -21.70 7.55
C THR A 191 6.97 -21.77 6.04
N LEU A 192 6.22 -20.86 5.43
CA LEU A 192 6.21 -20.64 3.99
C LEU A 192 7.38 -19.71 3.64
N ARG A 193 8.37 -20.22 2.91
CA ARG A 193 9.54 -19.46 2.43
C ARG A 193 9.68 -19.63 0.95
N ASP A 194 9.51 -18.56 0.18
CA ASP A 194 9.47 -18.59 -1.27
C ASP A 194 10.12 -17.35 -1.88
N LYS A 195 10.60 -17.47 -3.12
CA LYS A 195 11.03 -16.36 -3.96
C LYS A 195 9.86 -15.92 -4.83
N LEU A 196 9.27 -14.77 -4.52
CA LEU A 196 8.19 -14.19 -5.31
C LEU A 196 8.75 -13.11 -6.25
N PHE A 197 8.20 -13.06 -7.46
CA PHE A 197 8.60 -12.04 -8.42
C PHE A 197 7.48 -11.03 -8.69
N HIS A 198 7.90 -9.84 -9.08
CA HIS A 198 7.05 -8.79 -9.63
C HIS A 198 7.83 -8.00 -10.68
N TYR A 199 7.12 -7.24 -11.51
CA TYR A 199 7.75 -6.40 -12.51
C TYR A 199 7.71 -4.93 -12.10
N GLU A 200 8.87 -4.25 -12.23
CA GLU A 200 9.00 -2.80 -12.19
C GLU A 200 9.37 -2.31 -13.59
N GLY A 201 8.39 -1.84 -14.35
CA GLY A 201 8.54 -1.62 -15.78
C GLY A 201 8.86 -2.93 -16.51
N LYS A 202 9.99 -3.01 -17.20
CA LYS A 202 10.48 -4.23 -17.89
C LYS A 202 11.35 -5.14 -17.02
N LYS A 203 11.76 -4.70 -15.82
CA LYS A 203 12.68 -5.45 -14.94
C LYS A 203 11.91 -6.39 -14.04
N LYS A 204 12.22 -7.69 -14.12
CA LYS A 204 11.75 -8.72 -13.18
C LYS A 204 12.55 -8.60 -11.87
N ILE A 205 11.84 -8.35 -10.75
CA ILE A 205 12.42 -8.28 -9.42
C ILE A 205 11.98 -9.49 -8.63
N ILE A 206 12.94 -10.21 -8.08
CA ILE A 206 12.72 -11.38 -7.22
C ILE A 206 12.95 -10.95 -5.78
N THR A 207 12.02 -11.28 -4.90
CA THR A 207 12.09 -10.95 -3.47
C THR A 207 11.69 -12.14 -2.62
N GLU A 208 12.38 -12.33 -1.51
CA GLU A 208 12.01 -13.35 -0.54
C GLU A 208 10.69 -13.00 0.16
N ALA A 209 9.85 -14.00 0.34
CA ALA A 209 8.57 -13.95 1.02
C ALA A 209 8.55 -15.02 2.12
N VAL A 210 8.32 -14.60 3.36
CA VAL A 210 8.32 -15.49 4.53
C VAL A 210 7.05 -15.24 5.35
N ALA A 211 6.34 -16.32 5.69
CA ALA A 211 5.19 -16.31 6.57
C ALA A 211 5.14 -17.60 7.40
N ASN A 212 4.78 -17.52 8.66
CA ASN A 212 4.47 -18.68 9.47
C ASN A 212 2.98 -19.00 9.37
N TYR A 213 2.62 -20.27 9.42
CA TYR A 213 1.22 -20.70 9.47
C TYR A 213 0.99 -21.74 10.56
N GLN A 214 -0.26 -21.83 10.96
CA GLN A 214 -0.81 -22.86 11.85
C GLN A 214 -2.18 -23.25 11.32
N VAL A 215 -2.43 -24.53 11.19
CA VAL A 215 -3.77 -25.08 10.91
C VAL A 215 -4.56 -25.00 12.22
N LEU A 216 -5.73 -24.34 12.15
CA LEU A 216 -6.64 -24.23 13.28
C LEU A 216 -7.72 -25.33 13.24
N ASP A 217 -8.15 -25.69 12.04
CA ASP A 217 -9.17 -26.70 11.81
C ASP A 217 -9.08 -27.22 10.36
N SER A 218 -9.51 -28.44 10.13
CA SER A 218 -9.60 -29.06 8.80
C SER A 218 -10.87 -29.89 8.70
N LYS A 219 -11.70 -29.62 7.68
CA LYS A 219 -12.95 -30.30 7.44
C LYS A 219 -13.36 -30.17 5.96
N ASN A 220 -13.99 -31.23 5.43
CA ASN A 220 -14.57 -31.23 4.08
C ASN A 220 -13.57 -30.81 2.99
N ASN A 221 -12.35 -31.34 3.03
CA ASN A 221 -11.26 -31.00 2.11
C ASN A 221 -10.95 -29.49 2.07
N CYS A 222 -11.07 -28.82 3.22
CA CYS A 222 -10.70 -27.42 3.44
C CYS A 222 -9.94 -27.28 4.76
N SER A 223 -9.03 -26.30 4.86
CA SER A 223 -8.32 -26.00 6.10
C SER A 223 -8.47 -24.54 6.46
N LEU A 224 -8.76 -24.26 7.74
CA LEU A 224 -8.69 -22.93 8.35
C LEU A 224 -7.29 -22.68 8.87
N LEU A 225 -6.64 -21.67 8.32
CA LEU A 225 -5.26 -21.33 8.68
C LEU A 225 -5.18 -19.98 9.40
N LYS A 226 -4.34 -19.96 10.43
CA LYS A 226 -3.79 -18.73 11.02
C LYS A 226 -2.43 -18.46 10.39
N ILE A 227 -2.23 -17.28 9.82
CA ILE A 227 -1.01 -16.92 9.10
C ILE A 227 -0.40 -15.64 9.68
N ASN A 228 0.90 -15.69 9.95
CA ASN A 228 1.68 -14.58 10.45
C ASN A 228 2.76 -14.20 9.41
N PRO A 229 2.50 -13.26 8.48
CA PRO A 229 3.48 -12.86 7.48
C PRO A 229 4.59 -12.01 8.11
N ILE A 230 5.84 -12.48 7.99
CA ILE A 230 7.05 -11.76 8.38
C ILE A 230 7.40 -10.68 7.35
N THR A 231 7.22 -10.99 6.07
CA THR A 231 7.37 -10.05 4.96
C THR A 231 6.00 -9.58 4.46
N GLY A 232 5.96 -8.52 3.63
CA GLY A 232 4.72 -7.95 3.08
C GLY A 232 4.79 -7.78 1.56
N ARG A 233 4.96 -8.89 0.80
CA ARG A 233 5.00 -8.82 -0.67
C ARG A 233 3.60 -8.77 -1.26
N LYS A 234 3.49 -8.21 -2.46
CA LYS A 234 2.18 -8.12 -3.15
C LYS A 234 1.54 -9.49 -3.33
N HIS A 235 0.32 -9.65 -2.81
CA HIS A 235 -0.47 -10.89 -2.79
C HIS A 235 0.31 -12.07 -2.19
N GLN A 236 1.15 -11.84 -1.19
CA GLN A 236 2.11 -12.83 -0.67
C GLN A 236 1.42 -14.13 -0.25
N ILE A 237 0.49 -14.06 0.70
CA ILE A 237 -0.21 -15.23 1.27
C ILE A 237 -0.90 -16.04 0.16
N ARG A 238 -1.62 -15.33 -0.73
CA ARG A 238 -2.35 -15.93 -1.85
C ARG A 238 -1.44 -16.73 -2.79
N LYS A 239 -0.26 -16.17 -3.12
CA LYS A 239 0.73 -16.84 -3.98
C LYS A 239 1.40 -18.01 -3.28
N GLN A 240 1.79 -17.86 -2.03
CA GLN A 240 2.48 -18.90 -1.27
C GLN A 240 1.59 -20.13 -1.06
N LEU A 241 0.32 -19.93 -0.76
CA LEU A 241 -0.64 -21.02 -0.59
C LEU A 241 -0.97 -21.71 -1.93
N LEU A 242 -1.11 -20.94 -3.03
CA LEU A 242 -1.22 -21.55 -4.36
C LEU A 242 -0.02 -22.45 -4.68
N MET A 243 1.20 -22.00 -4.40
CA MET A 243 2.44 -22.77 -4.64
C MET A 243 2.52 -24.07 -3.82
N ARG A 244 1.73 -24.21 -2.74
CA ARG A 244 1.60 -25.42 -1.94
C ARG A 244 0.46 -26.33 -2.40
N GLY A 245 -0.28 -25.94 -3.46
CA GLY A 245 -1.47 -26.67 -3.89
C GLY A 245 -2.72 -26.41 -3.06
N ASN A 246 -2.65 -25.47 -2.09
CA ASN A 246 -3.74 -25.11 -1.21
C ASN A 246 -4.22 -23.65 -1.47
N PRO A 247 -4.80 -23.34 -2.63
CA PRO A 247 -5.26 -21.98 -2.94
C PRO A 247 -6.37 -21.55 -1.99
N ILE A 248 -6.42 -20.24 -1.73
CA ILE A 248 -7.47 -19.64 -0.87
C ILE A 248 -8.82 -19.75 -1.58
N ILE A 249 -9.85 -20.14 -0.85
CA ILE A 249 -11.23 -20.21 -1.36
C ILE A 249 -11.70 -18.80 -1.74
N GLY A 250 -12.38 -18.69 -2.90
CA GLY A 250 -12.87 -17.42 -3.44
C GLY A 250 -11.80 -16.52 -4.06
N ASP A 251 -10.57 -17.02 -4.22
CA ASP A 251 -9.52 -16.27 -4.91
C ASP A 251 -9.69 -16.35 -6.42
N SER A 252 -10.30 -15.32 -7.01
CA SER A 252 -10.53 -15.23 -8.46
C SER A 252 -9.26 -15.12 -9.31
N LYS A 253 -8.12 -14.82 -8.68
CA LYS A 253 -6.85 -14.60 -9.39
C LYS A 253 -5.88 -15.76 -9.28
N TYR A 254 -5.87 -16.46 -8.16
CA TYR A 254 -4.89 -17.49 -7.82
C TYR A 254 -5.52 -18.85 -7.53
N ASN A 255 -6.83 -19.00 -7.64
CA ASN A 255 -7.52 -20.26 -7.60
C ASN A 255 -8.14 -20.53 -8.97
N MET A 256 -7.55 -21.44 -9.72
CA MET A 256 -8.04 -21.81 -11.06
C MET A 256 -9.09 -22.92 -11.01
N ASN A 257 -9.21 -23.64 -9.91
CA ASN A 257 -10.22 -24.69 -9.73
C ASN A 257 -11.52 -24.07 -9.21
N LYS A 258 -12.54 -24.04 -10.06
CA LYS A 258 -13.87 -23.51 -9.74
C LYS A 258 -14.68 -24.37 -8.76
N THR A 259 -14.12 -25.48 -8.26
CA THR A 259 -14.83 -26.48 -7.44
C THR A 259 -15.30 -25.98 -6.08
N PHE A 260 -14.67 -24.95 -5.52
CA PHE A 260 -15.04 -24.31 -4.26
C PHE A 260 -15.23 -22.81 -4.47
N GLN A 261 -16.29 -22.42 -5.16
CA GLN A 261 -16.69 -21.00 -5.20
C GLN A 261 -17.58 -20.75 -3.98
N SER A 262 -17.24 -19.76 -3.16
CA SER A 262 -18.22 -19.25 -2.19
C SER A 262 -19.42 -18.67 -2.97
N GLU A 263 -20.63 -18.79 -2.45
CA GLU A 263 -21.86 -18.26 -3.07
C GLU A 263 -21.75 -16.79 -3.50
N LYS A 264 -20.84 -16.03 -2.92
CA LYS A 264 -20.61 -14.60 -3.20
C LYS A 264 -19.25 -14.30 -3.82
N ASN A 265 -18.46 -15.32 -4.26
CA ASN A 265 -17.08 -15.13 -4.77
C ASN A 265 -16.20 -14.26 -3.87
N LEU A 266 -16.38 -14.35 -2.55
CA LEU A 266 -15.58 -13.60 -1.58
C LEU A 266 -14.28 -14.32 -1.30
N LEU A 267 -13.16 -13.60 -1.39
CA LEU A 267 -11.86 -14.10 -0.99
C LEU A 267 -11.86 -14.41 0.52
N MET A 268 -11.68 -15.68 0.90
CA MET A 268 -11.62 -16.11 2.29
C MET A 268 -10.25 -15.82 2.91
N LEU A 269 -9.88 -14.53 2.91
CA LEU A 269 -8.66 -13.99 3.52
C LEU A 269 -9.00 -12.75 4.32
N HIS A 270 -8.74 -12.82 5.63
CA HIS A 270 -9.08 -11.78 6.59
C HIS A 270 -7.86 -11.34 7.39
N ALA A 271 -7.55 -10.05 7.39
CA ALA A 271 -6.57 -9.43 8.28
C ALA A 271 -7.19 -9.37 9.69
N HIS A 272 -6.92 -10.39 10.51
CA HIS A 272 -7.62 -10.62 11.78
C HIS A 272 -7.10 -9.73 12.90
N LYS A 273 -5.77 -9.59 13.03
CA LYS A 273 -5.16 -8.89 14.16
C LYS A 273 -3.87 -8.18 13.77
N ILE A 274 -3.66 -7.01 14.35
CA ILE A 274 -2.39 -6.26 14.31
C ILE A 274 -1.96 -5.97 15.74
N ASN A 275 -0.72 -6.32 16.09
CA ASN A 275 -0.09 -5.98 17.37
C ASN A 275 1.10 -5.07 17.15
N PHE A 276 1.18 -4.00 17.92
CA PHE A 276 2.29 -3.06 17.95
C PHE A 276 2.41 -2.42 19.33
N SER A 277 3.58 -1.90 19.65
CA SER A 277 3.80 -1.03 20.82
C SER A 277 4.26 0.33 20.34
N ILE A 278 3.72 1.38 20.94
CA ILE A 278 4.15 2.77 20.80
C ILE A 278 4.72 3.17 22.14
N GLU A 279 6.02 3.40 22.20
CA GLU A 279 6.65 4.01 23.36
C GLU A 279 6.28 5.50 23.34
N ASN A 280 5.79 6.00 24.45
CA ASN A 280 5.41 7.42 24.65
C ASN A 280 6.65 8.30 24.71
#